data_ee4a4b4e6dd396b5219e06dbc3729bfd
#
_entry.id   ee4a4b4e6dd396b5219e06dbc3729bfd
#
_cell.length_a   1.000
_cell.length_b   1.000
_cell.length_c   1.000
_cell.angle_alpha   90.00
_cell.angle_beta   90.00
_cell.angle_gamma   90.00
#
_symmetry.space_group_name_H-M   'P 1'
#
loop_
_entity.id
_entity.type
_entity.pdbx_description
1 polymer ?
#
loop_
_entity_poly.entity_id
_entity_poly.type
_entity_poly.pdbx_seq_one_letter_code
_entity_poly.pdbx_strand_id
1 'polypeptide(L)'
;YPTFAEATRLPWGAPLHPSSIGRIFRKIKKQQIEKYFSALQEGLIEQKREVGDDDKLTLALDSTSISSYANKLPNVERGRNKDEDNLPQINLLMLVESKSGLPIFYRTYDGNVPDVQTVRRVIADNSRLGIQNVVLVSDRGYSGTKNINDCLRNKVGFLFNMKCGISGSLTQELIDEERLNLQDLNRRDWYTQVFQVTKKINWIYEPSPVKNQKSTKKTQESEELYWHIYFDRQIAENARQ
;
A
#
# COMPACT_ATOMS: atom_id res chain seq x y z
N TYR A 1 -13.14 -16.53 18.85
CA TYR A 1 -13.53 -15.40 19.71
C TYR A 1 -13.26 -15.63 21.22
N PRO A 2 -13.65 -16.76 21.86
CA PRO A 2 -13.31 -17.01 23.27
C PRO A 2 -11.82 -16.91 23.55
N THR A 3 -11.00 -17.54 22.73
CA THR A 3 -9.52 -17.51 22.82
C THR A 3 -8.98 -16.08 22.69
N PHE A 4 -9.55 -15.27 21.81
CA PHE A 4 -9.17 -13.87 21.66
C PHE A 4 -9.53 -13.05 22.91
N ALA A 5 -10.73 -13.26 23.47
CA ALA A 5 -11.17 -12.57 24.68
C ALA A 5 -10.29 -12.92 25.89
N GLU A 6 -9.85 -14.18 26.00
CA GLU A 6 -8.92 -14.64 27.03
C GLU A 6 -7.54 -14.01 26.87
N ALA A 7 -6.99 -14.02 25.65
CA ALA A 7 -5.68 -13.46 25.35
C ALA A 7 -5.60 -11.93 25.56
N THR A 8 -6.66 -11.22 25.25
CA THR A 8 -6.71 -9.75 25.35
C THR A 8 -7.23 -9.24 26.69
N ARG A 9 -7.62 -10.14 27.62
CA ARG A 9 -8.20 -9.78 28.94
C ARG A 9 -9.31 -8.73 28.83
N LEU A 10 -10.20 -8.90 27.87
CA LEU A 10 -11.32 -7.98 27.69
C LEU A 10 -12.20 -7.95 28.95
N PRO A 11 -12.75 -6.77 29.32
CA PRO A 11 -13.45 -6.59 30.60
C PRO A 11 -14.76 -7.37 30.74
N TRP A 12 -15.32 -7.88 29.66
CA TRP A 12 -16.50 -8.74 29.69
C TRP A 12 -16.08 -10.22 29.84
N GLY A 13 -16.24 -10.75 31.01
CA GLY A 13 -15.77 -12.08 31.41
C GLY A 13 -16.40 -13.28 30.69
N ALA A 14 -17.32 -13.09 29.75
CA ALA A 14 -17.92 -14.15 28.94
C ALA A 14 -17.91 -13.82 27.46
N PRO A 15 -17.72 -14.83 26.57
CA PRO A 15 -17.76 -14.63 25.11
C PRO A 15 -19.15 -14.16 24.67
N LEU A 16 -19.17 -13.13 23.83
CA LEU A 16 -20.42 -12.63 23.25
C LEU A 16 -20.99 -13.65 22.25
N HIS A 17 -22.29 -13.88 22.33
CA HIS A 17 -22.97 -14.70 21.35
C HIS A 17 -22.88 -14.05 19.94
N PRO A 18 -22.71 -14.82 18.86
CA PRO A 18 -22.57 -14.29 17.50
C PRO A 18 -23.66 -13.28 17.08
N SER A 19 -24.91 -13.51 17.50
CA SER A 19 -26.02 -12.58 17.25
C SER A 19 -25.86 -11.23 17.97
N SER A 20 -25.20 -11.21 19.14
CA SER A 20 -24.90 -9.98 19.87
C SER A 20 -23.81 -9.18 19.17
N ILE A 21 -22.76 -9.86 18.67
CA ILE A 21 -21.74 -9.26 17.84
C ILE A 21 -22.36 -8.63 16.59
N GLY A 22 -23.20 -9.37 15.86
CA GLY A 22 -23.90 -8.83 14.69
C GLY A 22 -24.81 -7.64 15.01
N ARG A 23 -25.42 -7.58 16.20
CA ARG A 23 -26.20 -6.40 16.64
C ARG A 23 -25.32 -5.19 16.93
N ILE A 24 -24.13 -5.39 17.49
CA ILE A 24 -23.16 -4.31 17.73
C ILE A 24 -22.72 -3.73 16.38
N PHE A 25 -22.27 -4.55 15.46
CA PHE A 25 -21.78 -4.08 14.15
C PHE A 25 -22.85 -3.31 13.36
N ARG A 26 -24.12 -3.74 13.42
CA ARG A 26 -25.24 -3.00 12.78
C ARG A 26 -25.47 -1.61 13.35
N LYS A 27 -25.04 -1.34 14.58
CA LYS A 27 -25.17 -0.02 15.22
C LYS A 27 -24.01 0.93 14.93
N ILE A 28 -22.87 0.41 14.48
CA ILE A 28 -21.70 1.22 14.16
C ILE A 28 -21.98 2.00 12.88
N LYS A 29 -21.96 3.33 12.97
CA LYS A 29 -22.15 4.23 11.83
C LYS A 29 -20.79 4.55 11.19
N LYS A 30 -20.80 4.82 9.89
CA LYS A 30 -19.61 5.20 9.13
C LYS A 30 -18.83 6.36 9.79
N GLN A 31 -19.54 7.38 10.28
CA GLN A 31 -18.92 8.51 10.99
C GLN A 31 -18.16 8.11 12.26
N GLN A 32 -18.61 7.06 12.96
CA GLN A 32 -17.90 6.57 14.15
C GLN A 32 -16.60 5.86 13.77
N ILE A 33 -16.61 5.14 12.66
CA ILE A 33 -15.41 4.50 12.11
C ILE A 33 -14.41 5.58 11.67
N GLU A 34 -14.87 6.59 10.95
CA GLU A 34 -14.03 7.70 10.50
C GLU A 34 -13.39 8.44 11.71
N LYS A 35 -14.17 8.77 12.72
CA LYS A 35 -13.66 9.39 13.95
C LYS A 35 -12.63 8.51 14.69
N TYR A 36 -12.86 7.20 14.74
CA TYR A 36 -11.92 6.27 15.36
C TYR A 36 -10.57 6.29 14.65
N PHE A 37 -10.56 6.18 13.32
CA PHE A 37 -9.33 6.19 12.56
C PHE A 37 -8.62 7.56 12.58
N SER A 38 -9.36 8.66 12.57
CA SER A 38 -8.77 10.01 12.74
C SER A 38 -8.09 10.14 14.11
N ALA A 39 -8.75 9.76 15.19
CA ALA A 39 -8.17 9.80 16.53
C ALA A 39 -6.94 8.90 16.68
N LEU A 40 -6.95 7.73 16.05
CA LEU A 40 -5.81 6.82 16.03
C LEU A 40 -4.61 7.45 15.32
N GLN A 41 -4.83 8.08 14.16
CA GLN A 41 -3.80 8.76 13.39
C GLN A 41 -3.21 9.95 14.16
N GLU A 42 -4.06 10.79 14.76
CA GLU A 42 -3.62 11.91 15.59
C GLU A 42 -2.76 11.45 16.76
N GLY A 43 -3.18 10.39 17.48
CA GLY A 43 -2.41 9.83 18.58
C GLY A 43 -1.06 9.26 18.16
N LEU A 44 -0.97 8.63 16.99
CA LEU A 44 0.30 8.13 16.44
C LEU A 44 1.26 9.27 16.07
N ILE A 45 0.75 10.35 15.49
CA ILE A 45 1.55 11.54 15.15
C ILE A 45 2.05 12.22 16.41
N GLU A 46 1.20 12.38 17.42
CA GLU A 46 1.57 12.99 18.71
C GLU A 46 2.64 12.17 19.43
N GLN A 47 2.48 10.85 19.48
CA GLN A 47 3.48 9.95 20.05
C GLN A 47 4.84 10.07 19.36
N LYS A 48 4.86 10.20 18.03
CA LYS A 48 6.11 10.40 17.28
C LYS A 48 6.80 11.72 17.63
N ARG A 49 6.03 12.80 17.75
CA ARG A 49 6.54 14.11 18.16
C ARG A 49 7.14 14.11 19.55
N GLU A 50 6.51 13.43 20.50
CA GLU A 50 6.99 13.30 21.87
C GLU A 50 8.34 12.60 21.96
N VAL A 51 8.59 11.61 21.10
CA VAL A 51 9.88 10.90 21.05
C VAL A 51 10.90 11.53 20.10
N GLY A 52 10.58 12.68 19.49
CA GLY A 52 11.47 13.38 18.56
C GLY A 52 11.70 12.65 17.24
N ASP A 53 10.78 11.74 16.87
CA ASP A 53 10.82 11.03 15.59
C ASP A 53 10.28 11.93 14.46
N ASP A 54 10.67 11.64 13.21
CA ASP A 54 10.15 12.34 12.04
C ASP A 54 8.60 12.19 11.99
N ASP A 55 7.90 13.28 11.72
CA ASP A 55 6.44 13.32 11.56
C ASP A 55 5.91 12.41 10.42
N LYS A 56 6.80 11.80 9.65
CA LYS A 56 6.42 10.90 8.56
C LYS A 56 5.82 9.60 9.06
N LEU A 57 4.63 9.30 8.57
CA LEU A 57 4.02 7.99 8.74
C LEU A 57 4.39 7.10 7.56
N THR A 58 5.09 6.01 7.84
CA THR A 58 5.36 4.97 6.85
C THR A 58 4.23 3.96 6.85
N LEU A 59 3.47 3.92 5.77
CA LEU A 59 2.24 3.16 5.65
C LEU A 59 2.42 2.00 4.67
N ALA A 60 2.35 0.80 5.19
CA ALA A 60 2.25 -0.40 4.36
C ALA A 60 0.84 -0.50 3.78
N LEU A 61 0.75 -0.58 2.46
CA LEU A 61 -0.48 -0.73 1.71
C LEU A 61 -0.56 -2.15 1.16
N ASP A 62 -1.61 -2.86 1.56
CA ASP A 62 -1.91 -4.18 1.02
C ASP A 62 -3.42 -4.38 0.88
N SER A 63 -3.80 -5.36 0.07
CA SER A 63 -5.18 -5.78 -0.10
C SER A 63 -5.34 -7.28 0.06
N THR A 64 -6.52 -7.68 0.48
CA THR A 64 -6.93 -9.08 0.47
C THR A 64 -8.32 -9.21 -0.15
N SER A 65 -8.62 -10.39 -0.67
CA SER A 65 -9.98 -10.75 -1.07
C SER A 65 -10.67 -11.49 0.08
N ILE A 66 -11.94 -11.20 0.26
CA ILE A 66 -12.80 -11.89 1.24
C ILE A 66 -13.91 -12.57 0.45
N SER A 67 -13.82 -13.89 0.34
CA SER A 67 -14.81 -14.71 -0.35
C SER A 67 -16.15 -14.70 0.37
N SER A 68 -17.23 -14.72 -0.38
CA SER A 68 -18.59 -14.69 0.18
C SER A 68 -19.56 -15.58 -0.58
N TYR A 69 -20.35 -16.35 0.16
CA TYR A 69 -21.51 -17.10 -0.37
C TYR A 69 -22.77 -16.25 -0.48
N ALA A 70 -22.71 -14.97 -0.10
CA ALA A 70 -23.88 -14.10 -0.06
C ALA A 70 -24.25 -13.60 -1.46
N ASN A 71 -25.46 -13.93 -1.92
CA ASN A 71 -25.96 -13.55 -3.26
C ASN A 71 -26.54 -12.13 -3.35
N LYS A 72 -26.65 -11.39 -2.24
CA LYS A 72 -27.33 -10.09 -2.17
C LYS A 72 -26.52 -8.98 -1.48
N LEU A 73 -25.25 -9.20 -1.22
CA LEU A 73 -24.40 -8.14 -0.70
C LEU A 73 -23.94 -7.25 -1.87
N PRO A 74 -24.10 -5.93 -1.75
CA PRO A 74 -23.48 -5.00 -2.68
C PRO A 74 -21.97 -5.19 -2.64
N ASN A 75 -21.30 -5.01 -3.77
CA ASN A 75 -19.84 -5.11 -3.94
C ASN A 75 -19.27 -6.54 -3.91
N VAL A 76 -20.12 -7.58 -3.75
CA VAL A 76 -19.69 -8.97 -3.90
C VAL A 76 -19.72 -9.33 -5.38
N GLU A 77 -18.56 -9.39 -6.00
CA GLU A 77 -18.42 -9.66 -7.42
C GLU A 77 -17.31 -10.70 -7.69
N ARG A 78 -17.39 -11.35 -8.83
CA ARG A 78 -16.36 -12.28 -9.29
C ARG A 78 -15.16 -11.49 -9.81
N GLY A 79 -13.98 -11.79 -9.29
CA GLY A 79 -12.72 -11.20 -9.68
C GLY A 79 -11.58 -12.18 -9.51
N ARG A 80 -10.34 -11.67 -9.54
CA ARG A 80 -9.17 -12.47 -9.22
C ARG A 80 -9.15 -12.75 -7.72
N ASN A 81 -9.59 -13.95 -7.36
CA ASN A 81 -9.61 -14.39 -5.97
C ASN A 81 -8.22 -14.87 -5.53
N LYS A 82 -7.72 -14.36 -4.39
CA LYS A 82 -6.44 -14.78 -3.83
C LYS A 82 -6.49 -16.18 -3.22
N ASP A 83 -7.68 -16.64 -2.81
CA ASP A 83 -7.90 -17.97 -2.22
C ASP A 83 -8.18 -19.07 -3.27
N GLU A 84 -8.29 -18.69 -4.55
CA GLU A 84 -8.54 -19.58 -5.70
C GLU A 84 -9.81 -20.45 -5.56
N ASP A 85 -10.76 -20.06 -4.73
CA ASP A 85 -12.00 -20.81 -4.43
C ASP A 85 -13.14 -20.55 -5.44
N ASN A 86 -12.93 -19.71 -6.47
CA ASN A 86 -13.88 -19.32 -7.49
C ASN A 86 -15.19 -18.68 -6.95
N LEU A 87 -15.20 -18.25 -5.70
CA LEU A 87 -16.34 -17.56 -5.11
C LEU A 87 -16.36 -16.07 -5.47
N PRO A 88 -17.54 -15.43 -5.47
CA PRO A 88 -17.62 -13.98 -5.45
C PRO A 88 -16.95 -13.42 -4.21
N GLN A 89 -16.38 -12.24 -4.30
CA GLN A 89 -15.53 -11.65 -3.24
C GLN A 89 -15.75 -10.15 -3.09
N ILE A 90 -15.30 -9.63 -1.97
CA ILE A 90 -15.06 -8.20 -1.73
C ILE A 90 -13.57 -8.02 -1.59
N ASN A 91 -13.00 -6.99 -2.19
CA ASN A 91 -11.61 -6.61 -1.96
C ASN A 91 -11.53 -5.65 -0.77
N LEU A 92 -10.70 -5.99 0.21
CA LEU A 92 -10.39 -5.17 1.37
C LEU A 92 -8.97 -4.65 1.23
N LEU A 93 -8.81 -3.33 1.15
CA LEU A 93 -7.53 -2.66 1.21
C LEU A 93 -7.31 -2.11 2.61
N MET A 94 -6.09 -2.24 3.12
CA MET A 94 -5.68 -1.70 4.42
C MET A 94 -4.42 -0.86 4.28
N LEU A 95 -4.35 0.20 5.08
CA LEU A 95 -3.13 0.92 5.40
C LEU A 95 -2.76 0.62 6.84
N VAL A 96 -1.55 0.14 7.02
CA VAL A 96 -0.99 -0.23 8.33
C VAL A 96 0.24 0.62 8.59
N GLU A 97 0.34 1.24 9.75
CA GLU A 97 1.56 1.94 10.13
C GLU A 97 2.67 0.92 10.41
N SER A 98 3.82 1.08 9.74
CA SER A 98 4.84 0.03 9.65
C SER A 98 5.56 -0.27 10.97
N LYS A 99 5.70 0.72 11.87
CA LYS A 99 6.38 0.52 13.15
C LYS A 99 5.48 -0.11 14.20
N SER A 100 4.26 0.41 14.32
CA SER A 100 3.30 -0.03 15.35
C SER A 100 2.49 -1.26 14.93
N GLY A 101 2.40 -1.53 13.63
CA GLY A 101 1.51 -2.55 13.07
C GLY A 101 0.02 -2.19 13.19
N LEU A 102 -0.32 -0.94 13.53
CA LEU A 102 -1.70 -0.53 13.70
C LEU A 102 -2.37 -0.21 12.37
N PRO A 103 -3.56 -0.74 12.09
CA PRO A 103 -4.32 -0.37 10.91
C PRO A 103 -4.88 1.05 11.11
N ILE A 104 -4.52 1.97 10.23
CA ILE A 104 -4.92 3.37 10.31
C ILE A 104 -6.00 3.76 9.32
N PHE A 105 -6.24 2.93 8.32
CA PHE A 105 -7.27 3.13 7.32
C PHE A 105 -7.63 1.81 6.65
N TYR A 106 -8.89 1.67 6.25
CA TYR A 106 -9.32 0.59 5.37
C TYR A 106 -10.34 1.06 4.36
N ARG A 107 -10.47 0.32 3.28
CA ARG A 107 -11.53 0.50 2.30
C ARG A 107 -11.92 -0.81 1.65
N THR A 108 -13.20 -0.98 1.39
CA THR A 108 -13.71 -2.10 0.60
C THR A 108 -13.98 -1.65 -0.82
N TYR A 109 -13.73 -2.55 -1.76
CA TYR A 109 -13.99 -2.38 -3.20
C TYR A 109 -14.75 -3.58 -3.72
N ASP A 110 -15.39 -3.38 -4.88
CA ASP A 110 -16.02 -4.47 -5.60
C ASP A 110 -14.98 -5.53 -5.97
N GLY A 111 -15.36 -6.80 -5.90
CA GLY A 111 -14.43 -7.92 -6.08
C GLY A 111 -13.71 -7.97 -7.43
N ASN A 112 -14.26 -7.29 -8.44
CA ASN A 112 -13.67 -7.18 -9.78
C ASN A 112 -12.69 -6.01 -9.97
N VAL A 113 -12.52 -5.14 -8.97
CA VAL A 113 -11.63 -3.97 -9.07
C VAL A 113 -10.18 -4.39 -8.89
N PRO A 114 -9.29 -4.15 -9.88
CA PRO A 114 -7.86 -4.46 -9.75
C PRO A 114 -7.17 -3.60 -8.69
N ASP A 115 -6.25 -4.19 -7.94
CA ASP A 115 -5.49 -3.53 -6.86
C ASP A 115 -4.81 -2.23 -7.30
N VAL A 116 -4.20 -2.22 -8.49
CA VAL A 116 -3.50 -1.05 -9.03
C VAL A 116 -4.36 0.21 -9.13
N GLN A 117 -5.68 0.07 -9.27
CA GLN A 117 -6.61 1.21 -9.35
C GLN A 117 -6.98 1.78 -7.98
N THR A 118 -6.72 1.04 -6.91
CA THR A 118 -7.14 1.43 -5.56
C THR A 118 -6.22 2.50 -4.97
N VAL A 119 -4.94 2.53 -5.35
CA VAL A 119 -3.93 3.49 -4.85
C VAL A 119 -4.36 4.94 -5.04
N ARG A 120 -4.89 5.29 -6.22
CA ARG A 120 -5.37 6.64 -6.50
C ARG A 120 -6.44 7.12 -5.52
N ARG A 121 -7.37 6.21 -5.20
CA ARG A 121 -8.46 6.52 -4.26
C ARG A 121 -7.93 6.68 -2.86
N VAL A 122 -6.95 5.86 -2.47
CA VAL A 122 -6.27 5.97 -1.17
C VAL A 122 -5.54 7.31 -1.05
N ILE A 123 -4.76 7.71 -2.05
CA ILE A 123 -4.06 9.00 -2.07
C ILE A 123 -5.07 10.16 -1.94
N ALA A 124 -6.17 10.12 -2.69
CA ALA A 124 -7.20 11.14 -2.64
C ALA A 124 -7.91 11.18 -1.28
N ASP A 125 -8.15 10.04 -0.65
CA ASP A 125 -8.77 9.94 0.67
C ASP A 125 -7.81 10.42 1.77
N ASN A 126 -6.52 10.08 1.70
CA ASN A 126 -5.50 10.59 2.62
C ASN A 126 -5.39 12.11 2.60
N SER A 127 -5.47 12.72 1.43
CA SER A 127 -5.49 14.18 1.30
C SER A 127 -6.71 14.80 2.00
N ARG A 128 -7.86 14.11 2.00
CA ARG A 128 -9.08 14.55 2.69
C ARG A 128 -9.02 14.34 4.20
N LEU A 129 -8.32 13.30 4.64
CA LEU A 129 -8.13 12.98 6.06
C LEU A 129 -7.06 13.85 6.73
N GLY A 130 -6.40 14.73 5.96
CA GLY A 130 -5.38 15.64 6.47
C GLY A 130 -4.07 14.95 6.86
N ILE A 131 -3.85 13.71 6.44
CA ILE A 131 -2.60 12.98 6.69
C ILE A 131 -1.53 13.61 5.81
N GLN A 132 -0.67 14.41 6.40
CA GLN A 132 0.52 14.98 5.78
C GLN A 132 1.73 14.09 6.10
N ASN A 133 2.79 14.23 5.31
CA ASN A 133 4.06 13.50 5.53
C ASN A 133 3.91 11.97 5.55
N VAL A 134 3.26 11.42 4.52
CA VAL A 134 3.08 9.98 4.36
C VAL A 134 4.09 9.40 3.37
N VAL A 135 4.64 8.24 3.69
CA VAL A 135 5.37 7.38 2.75
C VAL A 135 4.56 6.09 2.57
N LEU A 136 4.07 5.86 1.36
CA LEU A 136 3.36 4.63 1.01
C LEU A 136 4.37 3.55 0.62
N VAL A 137 4.29 2.41 1.27
CA VAL A 137 5.07 1.21 0.93
C VAL A 137 4.12 0.16 0.39
N SER A 138 4.40 -0.38 -0.79
CA SER A 138 3.54 -1.41 -1.39
C SER A 138 4.32 -2.44 -2.19
N ASP A 139 3.70 -3.58 -2.39
CA ASP A 139 4.21 -4.64 -3.24
C ASP A 139 4.13 -4.29 -4.75
N ARG A 140 4.61 -5.21 -5.59
CA ARG A 140 4.63 -5.07 -7.06
C ARG A 140 3.23 -5.01 -7.70
N GLY A 141 2.18 -5.38 -7.00
CA GLY A 141 0.80 -5.34 -7.47
C GLY A 141 0.29 -3.90 -7.67
N TYR A 142 0.86 -2.97 -6.92
CA TYR A 142 0.45 -1.57 -6.91
C TYR A 142 1.38 -0.65 -7.71
N SER A 143 2.53 -1.15 -8.15
CA SER A 143 3.49 -0.37 -8.91
C SER A 143 2.99 -0.08 -10.33
N GLY A 144 3.17 1.13 -10.79
CA GLY A 144 2.84 1.55 -12.15
C GLY A 144 3.02 3.04 -12.34
N THR A 145 3.35 3.45 -13.57
CA THR A 145 3.58 4.86 -13.94
C THR A 145 2.47 5.79 -13.46
N LYS A 146 1.21 5.35 -13.56
CA LYS A 146 0.06 6.17 -13.13
C LYS A 146 0.07 6.40 -11.62
N ASN A 147 0.38 5.38 -10.83
CA ASN A 147 0.41 5.50 -9.37
C ASN A 147 1.60 6.32 -8.89
N ILE A 148 2.77 6.18 -9.52
CA ILE A 148 3.94 7.04 -9.28
C ILE A 148 3.56 8.51 -9.54
N ASN A 149 2.98 8.80 -10.70
CA ASN A 149 2.57 10.15 -11.05
C ASN A 149 1.52 10.72 -10.06
N ASP A 150 0.60 9.88 -9.59
CA ASP A 150 -0.41 10.33 -8.62
C ASP A 150 0.22 10.60 -7.24
N CYS A 151 1.22 9.84 -6.81
CA CYS A 151 2.00 10.14 -5.61
C CYS A 151 2.72 11.48 -5.74
N LEU A 152 3.43 11.71 -6.84
CA LEU A 152 4.17 12.96 -7.10
C LEU A 152 3.22 14.18 -7.13
N ARG A 153 2.10 14.09 -7.84
CA ARG A 153 1.08 15.14 -7.91
C ARG A 153 0.51 15.53 -6.55
N ASN A 154 0.41 14.58 -5.65
CA ASN A 154 -0.15 14.78 -4.31
C ASN A 154 0.91 14.94 -3.22
N LYS A 155 2.19 15.00 -3.59
CA LYS A 155 3.34 15.13 -2.68
C LYS A 155 3.38 14.04 -1.61
N VAL A 156 2.98 12.84 -1.99
CA VAL A 156 3.03 11.63 -1.15
C VAL A 156 4.32 10.89 -1.44
N GLY A 157 5.14 10.66 -0.41
CA GLY A 157 6.31 9.81 -0.51
C GLY A 157 5.91 8.37 -0.84
N PHE A 158 6.76 7.62 -1.53
CA PHE A 158 6.46 6.23 -1.85
C PHE A 158 7.71 5.37 -1.95
N LEU A 159 7.53 4.09 -1.67
CA LEU A 159 8.47 3.01 -1.91
C LEU A 159 7.69 1.84 -2.52
N PHE A 160 7.80 1.68 -3.83
CA PHE A 160 7.06 0.66 -4.57
C PHE A 160 8.00 -0.43 -5.07
N ASN A 161 7.64 -1.68 -4.81
CA ASN A 161 8.31 -2.79 -5.44
C ASN A 161 7.90 -2.88 -6.92
N MET A 162 8.86 -2.87 -7.83
CA MET A 162 8.61 -2.83 -9.27
C MET A 162 8.60 -4.24 -9.87
N LYS A 163 7.79 -4.43 -10.92
CA LYS A 163 7.79 -5.68 -11.70
C LYS A 163 9.04 -5.79 -12.56
N CYS A 164 9.76 -6.89 -12.43
CA CYS A 164 10.90 -7.25 -13.26
C CYS A 164 10.47 -8.23 -14.37
N GLY A 165 11.33 -8.40 -15.37
CA GLY A 165 11.13 -9.38 -16.45
C GLY A 165 10.14 -8.95 -17.54
N ILE A 166 9.72 -7.70 -17.57
CA ILE A 166 8.86 -7.15 -18.63
C ILE A 166 9.77 -6.48 -19.65
N SER A 167 9.92 -7.09 -20.83
CA SER A 167 10.72 -6.55 -21.93
C SER A 167 10.26 -5.14 -22.33
N GLY A 168 11.23 -4.23 -22.55
CA GLY A 168 10.96 -2.83 -22.93
C GLY A 168 10.37 -1.98 -21.79
N SER A 169 10.36 -2.46 -20.54
CA SER A 169 10.04 -1.62 -19.39
C SER A 169 11.28 -0.90 -18.88
N LEU A 170 11.12 0.32 -18.37
CA LEU A 170 12.20 1.07 -17.73
C LEU A 170 12.90 0.26 -16.64
N THR A 171 12.15 -0.49 -15.84
CA THR A 171 12.72 -1.35 -14.79
C THR A 171 13.65 -2.41 -15.37
N GLN A 172 13.28 -3.04 -16.48
CA GLN A 172 14.12 -4.05 -17.14
C GLN A 172 15.34 -3.43 -17.79
N GLU A 173 15.20 -2.27 -18.43
CA GLU A 173 16.32 -1.53 -19.00
C GLU A 173 17.36 -1.17 -17.94
N LEU A 174 16.94 -0.63 -16.79
CA LEU A 174 17.82 -0.30 -15.67
C LEU A 174 18.53 -1.54 -15.08
N ILE A 175 17.82 -2.67 -15.00
CA ILE A 175 18.41 -3.94 -14.54
C ILE A 175 19.47 -4.42 -15.56
N ASP A 176 19.19 -4.35 -16.84
CA ASP A 176 20.10 -4.82 -17.88
C ASP A 176 21.36 -3.95 -17.96
N GLU A 177 21.24 -2.64 -17.78
CA GLU A 177 22.37 -1.72 -17.68
C GLU A 177 23.26 -2.04 -16.46
N GLU A 178 22.69 -2.41 -15.33
CA GLU A 178 23.42 -2.67 -14.08
C GLU A 178 23.82 -4.13 -13.88
N ARG A 179 23.54 -5.00 -14.84
CA ARG A 179 23.77 -6.45 -14.73
C ARG A 179 25.21 -6.82 -14.33
N LEU A 180 26.20 -6.13 -14.85
CA LEU A 180 27.62 -6.35 -14.50
C LEU A 180 27.92 -5.85 -13.08
N ASN A 181 27.36 -4.71 -12.70
CA ASN A 181 27.53 -4.13 -11.37
C ASN A 181 26.91 -4.98 -10.28
N LEU A 182 25.81 -5.68 -10.59
CA LEU A 182 25.16 -6.62 -9.68
C LEU A 182 25.95 -7.92 -9.47
N GLN A 183 27.08 -8.09 -10.14
CA GLN A 183 28.00 -9.22 -9.96
C GLN A 183 29.31 -8.82 -9.24
N ASP A 184 29.52 -7.52 -9.02
CA ASP A 184 30.68 -6.99 -8.35
C ASP A 184 30.61 -7.30 -6.84
N LEU A 185 31.57 -8.06 -6.34
CA LEU A 185 31.64 -8.45 -4.92
C LEU A 185 31.73 -7.25 -3.96
N ASN A 186 32.28 -6.12 -4.41
CA ASN A 186 32.36 -4.90 -3.58
C ASN A 186 30.97 -4.26 -3.35
N ARG A 187 29.98 -4.63 -4.13
CA ARG A 187 28.59 -4.15 -4.00
C ARG A 187 27.69 -5.13 -3.25
N ARG A 188 28.27 -6.19 -2.69
CA ARG A 188 27.57 -7.18 -1.90
C ARG A 188 27.50 -6.73 -0.46
N ASP A 189 26.30 -6.64 0.07
CA ASP A 189 26.11 -6.43 1.50
C ASP A 189 26.57 -7.65 2.28
N TRP A 190 27.44 -7.45 3.28
CA TRP A 190 28.07 -8.54 4.04
C TRP A 190 27.09 -9.30 4.92
N TYR A 191 26.07 -8.62 5.39
CA TYR A 191 25.09 -9.21 6.31
C TYR A 191 24.00 -9.97 5.56
N THR A 192 23.36 -9.32 4.58
CA THR A 192 22.27 -9.90 3.81
C THR A 192 22.74 -10.77 2.65
N GLN A 193 24.01 -10.65 2.25
CA GLN A 193 24.60 -11.33 1.09
C GLN A 193 23.96 -10.93 -0.25
N VAL A 194 23.20 -9.85 -0.28
CA VAL A 194 22.52 -9.33 -1.45
C VAL A 194 23.37 -8.29 -2.16
N PHE A 195 23.42 -8.32 -3.47
CA PHE A 195 24.03 -7.27 -4.29
C PHE A 195 23.03 -6.13 -4.45
N GLN A 196 23.51 -4.89 -4.36
CA GLN A 196 22.64 -3.71 -4.48
C GLN A 196 23.28 -2.61 -5.32
N VAL A 197 22.43 -1.98 -6.11
CA VAL A 197 22.77 -0.78 -6.90
C VAL A 197 21.65 0.22 -6.78
N THR A 198 21.98 1.50 -6.64
CA THR A 198 21.00 2.59 -6.63
C THR A 198 21.25 3.50 -7.82
N LYS A 199 20.23 3.71 -8.64
CA LYS A 199 20.25 4.67 -9.75
C LYS A 199 19.34 5.85 -9.47
N LYS A 200 19.80 7.01 -9.83
CA LYS A 200 18.97 8.22 -9.93
C LYS A 200 18.44 8.36 -11.34
N ILE A 201 17.16 8.62 -11.46
CA ILE A 201 16.51 8.92 -12.73
C ILE A 201 15.70 10.20 -12.62
N ASN A 202 15.68 10.97 -13.68
CA ASN A 202 14.82 12.14 -13.79
C ASN A 202 13.46 11.69 -14.35
N TRP A 203 12.44 11.65 -13.47
CA TRP A 203 11.10 11.21 -13.82
C TRP A 203 10.25 12.38 -14.28
N ILE A 204 9.73 12.31 -15.49
CA ILE A 204 8.90 13.36 -16.08
C ILE A 204 7.43 12.99 -15.95
N TYR A 205 6.61 13.89 -15.44
CA TYR A 205 5.18 13.68 -15.27
C TYR A 205 4.37 14.95 -15.56
N GLU A 206 3.09 14.77 -15.87
CA GLU A 206 2.16 15.89 -16.03
C GLU A 206 1.55 16.24 -14.66
N PRO A 207 1.66 17.49 -14.18
CA PRO A 207 1.03 17.93 -12.93
C PRO A 207 -0.50 17.89 -13.03
N SER A 208 -1.17 18.00 -11.91
CA SER A 208 -2.63 18.07 -11.91
C SER A 208 -3.10 19.33 -12.66
N PRO A 209 -4.14 19.22 -13.52
CA PRO A 209 -4.66 20.39 -14.21
C PRO A 209 -5.17 21.42 -13.19
N VAL A 210 -4.65 22.62 -13.26
CA VAL A 210 -5.13 23.73 -12.42
C VAL A 210 -6.55 24.07 -12.88
N LYS A 211 -7.52 23.97 -11.96
CA LYS A 211 -8.90 24.38 -12.22
C LYS A 211 -8.88 25.84 -12.68
N ASN A 212 -9.42 26.12 -13.87
CA ASN A 212 -9.57 27.42 -14.51
C ASN A 212 -8.43 27.94 -15.41
N GLN A 213 -7.38 27.19 -15.70
CA GLN A 213 -6.48 27.56 -16.79
C GLN A 213 -6.80 26.77 -18.06
N LYS A 214 -7.29 27.47 -19.09
CA LYS A 214 -7.30 26.97 -20.47
C LYS A 214 -5.87 27.04 -21.04
N SER A 215 -4.97 26.22 -20.49
CA SER A 215 -3.61 26.12 -21.02
C SER A 215 -3.59 25.09 -22.14
N THR A 216 -3.25 25.54 -23.33
CA THR A 216 -3.03 24.70 -24.52
C THR A 216 -1.66 24.01 -24.50
N LYS A 217 -0.77 24.37 -23.58
CA LYS A 217 0.54 23.71 -23.42
C LYS A 217 0.47 22.75 -22.25
N LYS A 218 0.75 21.47 -22.52
CA LYS A 218 0.99 20.48 -21.47
C LYS A 218 2.26 20.88 -20.72
N THR A 219 2.10 21.36 -19.51
CA THR A 219 3.22 21.61 -18.60
C THR A 219 3.74 20.26 -18.14
N GLN A 220 5.05 20.04 -18.21
CA GLN A 220 5.70 18.87 -17.66
C GLN A 220 6.52 19.31 -16.45
N GLU A 221 6.48 18.51 -15.41
CA GLU A 221 7.33 18.62 -14.23
C GLU A 221 8.26 17.43 -14.18
N SER A 222 9.39 17.58 -13.52
CA SER A 222 10.34 16.50 -13.31
C SER A 222 10.72 16.38 -11.86
N GLU A 223 10.91 15.14 -11.40
CA GLU A 223 11.34 14.81 -10.05
C GLU A 223 12.43 13.76 -10.09
N GLU A 224 13.40 13.87 -9.19
CA GLU A 224 14.48 12.89 -9.06
C GLU A 224 13.98 11.69 -8.27
N LEU A 225 13.96 10.53 -8.89
CA LEU A 225 13.60 9.27 -8.26
C LEU A 225 14.80 8.35 -8.12
N TYR A 226 14.78 7.55 -7.06
CA TYR A 226 15.82 6.57 -6.78
C TYR A 226 15.31 5.18 -7.09
N TRP A 227 16.00 4.46 -7.97
CA TRP A 227 15.77 3.06 -8.28
C TRP A 227 16.78 2.20 -7.53
N HIS A 228 16.31 1.43 -6.56
CA HIS A 228 17.11 0.47 -5.83
C HIS A 228 16.95 -0.91 -6.47
N ILE A 229 18.04 -1.46 -6.98
CA ILE A 229 18.07 -2.77 -7.65
C ILE A 229 18.81 -3.73 -6.73
N TYR A 230 18.16 -4.84 -6.41
CA TYR A 230 18.71 -5.88 -5.55
C TYR A 230 18.80 -7.19 -6.32
N PHE A 231 19.88 -7.93 -6.13
CA PHE A 231 20.07 -9.25 -6.68
C PHE A 231 20.51 -10.23 -5.59
N ASP A 232 19.67 -11.23 -5.34
CA ASP A 232 19.93 -12.34 -4.43
C ASP A 232 20.19 -13.60 -5.27
N ARG A 233 21.43 -14.13 -5.18
CA ARG A 233 21.83 -15.32 -5.93
C ARG A 233 21.04 -16.55 -5.50
N GLN A 234 20.79 -16.72 -4.21
CA GLN A 234 20.11 -17.89 -3.69
C GLN A 234 18.64 -17.94 -4.15
N ILE A 235 17.96 -16.79 -4.15
CA ILE A 235 16.61 -16.71 -4.70
C ILE A 235 16.60 -16.99 -6.21
N ALA A 236 17.58 -16.45 -6.95
CA ALA A 236 17.69 -16.65 -8.38
C ALA A 236 18.00 -18.12 -8.77
N GLU A 237 18.78 -18.83 -7.97
CA GLU A 237 19.07 -20.24 -8.17
C GLU A 237 17.86 -21.13 -7.86
N ASN A 238 17.15 -20.85 -6.77
CA ASN A 238 15.92 -21.57 -6.39
C ASN A 238 14.80 -21.39 -7.42
N ALA A 239 14.73 -20.23 -8.09
CA ALA A 239 13.74 -19.98 -9.13
C ALA A 239 14.02 -20.69 -10.47
N ARG A 240 15.21 -21.29 -10.64
CA ARG A 240 15.60 -22.07 -11.84
C ARG A 240 15.38 -23.59 -11.70
N GLN A 241 15.13 -24.07 -10.49
CA GLN A 241 14.76 -25.45 -10.18
C GLN A 241 13.24 -25.63 -10.28
#